data_c894869d84aab0572a64bd5d6531bfce
#
_entry.id   c894869d84aab0572a64bd5d6531bfce
#
_cell.length_a   1.000
_cell.length_b   1.000
_cell.length_c   1.000
_cell.angle_alpha   90.00
_cell.angle_beta   90.00
_cell.angle_gamma   90.00
#
_symmetry.space_group_name_H-M   'P 1'
#
loop_
_entity.id
_entity.type
_entity.pdbx_description
1 polymer ?
#
loop_
_entity_poly.entity_id
_entity_poly.type
_entity_poly.pdbx_seq_one_letter_code
_entity_poly.pdbx_strand_id
1 'polypeptide(L)'
;MFHHSTHETAAPRIWRVGTLTYTAGGIAALFCWLLWGDFAWSLKERAAASVATLMIKSFEVSDFVYGLIILTIPNITNIILVPIVSYRSDRHRGRWGRRIPYLWMTTPFVTAGMIGIGASPFLGRQLMEAVGPEHISYRAAALTVFCIFWFMLDFGTTLANGIFVALVNDVVPRNFLGRFFGLFRGVSLIAGILFNYFLFG
;
A
#
# COMPACT_ATOMS: atom_id res chain seq x y z
N MET A 1 -50.92 -38.36 16.63
CA MET A 1 -49.75 -38.03 17.48
C MET A 1 -48.81 -37.23 16.58
N PHE A 2 -48.98 -35.91 16.55
CA PHE A 2 -48.22 -35.00 15.66
C PHE A 2 -46.98 -34.55 16.40
N HIS A 3 -45.82 -34.96 15.89
CA HIS A 3 -44.51 -34.46 16.36
C HIS A 3 -44.33 -33.05 15.81
N HIS A 4 -44.49 -32.06 16.69
CA HIS A 4 -44.08 -30.68 16.43
C HIS A 4 -42.55 -30.65 16.50
N SER A 5 -41.89 -30.67 15.33
CA SER A 5 -40.49 -30.31 15.22
C SER A 5 -40.37 -28.78 15.42
N THR A 6 -40.06 -28.38 16.65
CA THR A 6 -39.62 -27.02 16.95
C THR A 6 -38.32 -26.76 16.21
N HIS A 7 -38.36 -25.94 15.15
CA HIS A 7 -37.17 -25.34 14.55
C HIS A 7 -36.53 -24.47 15.62
N GLU A 8 -35.55 -25.06 16.31
CA GLU A 8 -34.66 -24.32 17.20
C GLU A 8 -33.84 -23.39 16.31
N THR A 9 -34.25 -22.12 16.26
CA THR A 9 -33.48 -21.06 15.61
C THR A 9 -32.16 -20.92 16.36
N ALA A 10 -31.10 -21.53 15.81
CA ALA A 10 -29.75 -21.46 16.37
C ALA A 10 -29.38 -19.98 16.60
N ALA A 11 -29.08 -19.64 17.84
CA ALA A 11 -28.66 -18.29 18.21
C ALA A 11 -27.52 -17.79 17.28
N PRO A 12 -27.57 -16.55 16.82
CA PRO A 12 -26.58 -16.03 15.88
C PRO A 12 -25.19 -16.12 16.49
N ARG A 13 -24.27 -16.79 15.82
CA ARG A 13 -22.87 -16.89 16.25
C ARG A 13 -22.27 -15.48 16.28
N ILE A 14 -21.85 -15.05 17.46
CA ILE A 14 -21.24 -13.74 17.69
C ILE A 14 -19.75 -13.94 17.95
N TRP A 15 -18.91 -13.19 17.23
CA TRP A 15 -17.47 -13.16 17.45
C TRP A 15 -17.07 -11.81 18.05
N ARG A 16 -16.12 -11.83 18.99
CA ARG A 16 -15.63 -10.62 19.66
C ARG A 16 -14.13 -10.44 19.43
N VAL A 17 -13.74 -9.19 19.13
CA VAL A 17 -12.34 -8.76 19.03
C VAL A 17 -12.22 -7.44 19.79
N GLY A 18 -11.61 -7.47 20.97
CA GLY A 18 -11.59 -6.31 21.86
C GLY A 18 -13.01 -5.85 22.20
N THR A 19 -13.33 -4.62 21.82
CA THR A 19 -14.67 -4.01 22.00
C THR A 19 -15.63 -4.25 20.84
N LEU A 20 -15.12 -4.83 19.72
CA LEU A 20 -15.92 -5.06 18.51
C LEU A 20 -16.64 -6.41 18.58
N THR A 21 -17.91 -6.40 18.20
CA THR A 21 -18.75 -7.60 18.11
C THR A 21 -19.22 -7.78 16.68
N TYR A 22 -19.04 -8.97 16.14
CA TYR A 22 -19.38 -9.28 14.76
C TYR A 22 -20.42 -10.41 14.69
N THR A 23 -21.41 -10.23 13.82
CA THR A 23 -22.25 -11.29 13.28
C THR A 23 -21.58 -11.91 12.05
N ALA A 24 -22.08 -13.02 11.54
CA ALA A 24 -21.57 -13.64 10.30
C ALA A 24 -21.59 -12.65 9.11
N GLY A 25 -22.67 -11.89 8.94
CA GLY A 25 -22.77 -10.85 7.93
C GLY A 25 -21.78 -9.70 8.14
N GLY A 26 -21.55 -9.31 9.41
CA GLY A 26 -20.56 -8.28 9.75
C GLY A 26 -19.12 -8.69 9.39
N ILE A 27 -18.75 -9.97 9.61
CA ILE A 27 -17.44 -10.49 9.20
C ILE A 27 -17.33 -10.53 7.68
N ALA A 28 -18.37 -10.95 6.96
CA ALA A 28 -18.36 -10.97 5.50
C ALA A 28 -18.20 -9.56 4.92
N ALA A 29 -18.93 -8.57 5.45
CA ALA A 29 -18.80 -7.18 5.06
C ALA A 29 -17.40 -6.64 5.35
N LEU A 30 -16.83 -6.92 6.53
CA LEU A 30 -15.46 -6.55 6.89
C LEU A 30 -14.44 -7.11 5.88
N PHE A 31 -14.58 -8.40 5.52
CA PHE A 31 -13.71 -9.04 4.54
C PHE A 31 -13.83 -8.40 3.16
N CYS A 32 -15.05 -8.16 2.69
CA CYS A 32 -15.27 -7.49 1.40
C CYS A 32 -14.59 -6.13 1.34
N TRP A 33 -14.73 -5.30 2.38
CA TRP A 33 -14.12 -3.98 2.42
C TRP A 33 -12.59 -4.03 2.50
N LEU A 34 -12.04 -4.91 3.34
CA LEU A 34 -10.58 -5.03 3.48
C LEU A 34 -9.94 -5.61 2.22
N LEU A 35 -10.57 -6.63 1.60
CA LEU A 35 -10.07 -7.23 0.37
C LEU A 35 -10.21 -6.30 -0.83
N TRP A 36 -11.28 -5.48 -0.89
CA TRP A 36 -11.42 -4.45 -1.91
C TRP A 36 -10.32 -3.38 -1.78
N GLY A 37 -10.04 -2.94 -0.55
CA GLY A 37 -8.94 -2.02 -0.28
C GLY A 37 -7.59 -2.58 -0.72
N ASP A 38 -7.31 -3.86 -0.42
CA ASP A 38 -6.10 -4.55 -0.86
C ASP A 38 -6.00 -4.67 -2.38
N PHE A 39 -7.10 -5.01 -3.04
CA PHE A 39 -7.15 -5.09 -4.50
C PHE A 39 -6.77 -3.76 -5.16
N ALA A 40 -7.40 -2.66 -4.75
CA ALA A 40 -7.10 -1.32 -5.26
C ALA A 40 -5.65 -0.91 -4.96
N TRP A 41 -5.17 -1.23 -3.77
CA TRP A 41 -3.79 -0.97 -3.36
C TRP A 41 -2.78 -1.76 -4.19
N SER A 42 -3.03 -3.05 -4.41
CA SER A 42 -2.18 -3.91 -5.23
C SER A 42 -2.11 -3.45 -6.68
N LEU A 43 -3.23 -2.99 -7.26
CA LEU A 43 -3.24 -2.38 -8.60
C LEU A 43 -2.36 -1.13 -8.65
N LYS A 44 -2.52 -0.23 -7.66
CA LYS A 44 -1.70 0.98 -7.54
C LYS A 44 -0.21 0.65 -7.46
N GLU A 45 0.19 -0.31 -6.63
CA GLU A 45 1.61 -0.71 -6.48
C GLU A 45 2.20 -1.22 -7.80
N ARG A 46 1.46 -2.04 -8.54
CA ARG A 46 1.92 -2.54 -9.84
C ARG A 46 2.03 -1.44 -10.88
N ALA A 47 1.04 -0.55 -10.94
CA ALA A 47 1.08 0.60 -11.82
C ALA A 47 2.28 1.51 -11.51
N ALA A 48 2.50 1.83 -10.23
CA ALA A 48 3.62 2.65 -9.80
C ALA A 48 4.97 2.01 -10.15
N ALA A 49 5.14 0.70 -9.90
CA ALA A 49 6.38 -0.02 -10.22
C ALA A 49 6.65 -0.06 -11.72
N SER A 50 5.61 -0.30 -12.55
CA SER A 50 5.74 -0.34 -14.01
C SER A 50 6.11 1.04 -14.57
N VAL A 51 5.42 2.08 -14.16
CA VAL A 51 5.70 3.47 -14.57
C VAL A 51 7.10 3.89 -14.13
N ALA A 52 7.47 3.60 -12.87
CA ALA A 52 8.80 3.93 -12.36
C ALA A 52 9.92 3.25 -13.16
N THR A 53 9.74 1.96 -13.50
CA THR A 53 10.70 1.21 -14.29
C THR A 53 10.84 1.79 -15.72
N LEU A 54 9.74 2.14 -16.37
CA LEU A 54 9.76 2.74 -17.70
C LEU A 54 10.43 4.12 -17.67
N MET A 55 10.10 4.95 -16.68
CA MET A 55 10.63 6.31 -16.56
C MET A 55 12.14 6.30 -16.26
N ILE A 56 12.59 5.48 -15.32
CA ILE A 56 14.01 5.46 -14.96
C ILE A 56 14.86 4.94 -16.13
N LYS A 57 14.33 3.98 -16.90
CA LYS A 57 15.00 3.51 -18.13
C LYS A 57 15.07 4.58 -19.21
N SER A 58 14.06 5.45 -19.32
CA SER A 58 14.07 6.56 -20.29
C SER A 58 15.14 7.62 -19.98
N PHE A 59 15.64 7.66 -18.76
CA PHE A 59 16.75 8.53 -18.35
C PHE A 59 18.14 7.93 -18.69
N GLU A 60 18.18 6.71 -19.29
CA GLU A 60 19.39 6.01 -19.70
C GLU A 60 20.41 5.84 -18.56
N VAL A 61 19.93 5.53 -17.36
CA VAL A 61 20.79 5.24 -16.21
C VAL A 61 21.40 3.84 -16.32
N SER A 62 22.56 3.63 -15.72
CA SER A 62 23.17 2.30 -15.66
C SER A 62 22.33 1.33 -14.82
N ASP A 63 22.43 0.03 -15.11
CA ASP A 63 21.72 -1.02 -14.36
C ASP A 63 22.06 -1.01 -12.87
N PHE A 64 23.27 -0.60 -12.52
CA PHE A 64 23.69 -0.42 -11.12
C PHE A 64 22.86 0.67 -10.43
N VAL A 65 22.72 1.85 -11.04
CA VAL A 65 21.93 2.96 -10.50
C VAL A 65 20.45 2.59 -10.45
N TYR A 66 19.95 1.91 -11.47
CA TYR A 66 18.59 1.36 -11.46
C TYR A 66 18.37 0.44 -10.24
N GLY A 67 19.22 -0.56 -10.05
CA GLY A 67 19.13 -1.49 -8.93
C GLY A 67 19.25 -0.79 -7.56
N LEU A 68 20.10 0.23 -7.47
CA LEU A 68 20.24 1.01 -6.25
C LEU A 68 18.95 1.78 -5.89
N ILE A 69 18.37 2.49 -6.86
CA ILE A 69 17.19 3.34 -6.64
C ILE A 69 15.91 2.51 -6.45
N ILE A 70 15.71 1.49 -7.28
CA ILE A 70 14.44 0.74 -7.31
C ILE A 70 14.42 -0.40 -6.28
N LEU A 71 15.56 -1.01 -5.99
CA LEU A 71 15.61 -2.21 -5.14
C LEU A 71 16.33 -1.94 -3.81
N THR A 72 17.57 -1.46 -3.85
CA THR A 72 18.43 -1.46 -2.66
C THR A 72 17.97 -0.45 -1.62
N ILE A 73 17.77 0.80 -2.01
CA ILE A 73 17.39 1.87 -1.06
C ILE A 73 16.01 1.61 -0.46
N PRO A 74 14.95 1.24 -1.23
CA PRO A 74 13.65 0.88 -0.66
C PRO A 74 13.74 -0.27 0.35
N ASN A 75 14.52 -1.31 0.07
CA ASN A 75 14.68 -2.41 1.00
C ASN A 75 15.35 -1.99 2.31
N ILE A 76 16.40 -1.16 2.26
CA ILE A 76 17.05 -0.63 3.45
C ILE A 76 16.08 0.24 4.25
N THR A 77 15.34 1.11 3.56
CA THR A 77 14.30 1.97 4.15
C THR A 77 13.23 1.13 4.88
N ASN A 78 12.77 0.04 4.24
CA ASN A 78 11.81 -0.89 4.84
C ASN A 78 12.34 -1.53 6.14
N ILE A 79 13.58 -2.02 6.15
CA ILE A 79 14.19 -2.65 7.33
C ILE A 79 14.25 -1.67 8.51
N ILE A 80 14.50 -0.40 8.26
CA ILE A 80 14.63 0.62 9.30
C ILE A 80 13.26 1.18 9.72
N LEU A 81 12.42 1.56 8.76
CA LEU A 81 11.17 2.27 9.03
C LEU A 81 10.07 1.38 9.61
N VAL A 82 9.92 0.16 9.11
CA VAL A 82 8.81 -0.71 9.54
C VAL A 82 8.83 -0.96 11.05
N PRO A 83 9.96 -1.34 11.69
CA PRO A 83 10.00 -1.52 13.14
C PRO A 83 9.70 -0.23 13.92
N ILE A 84 10.29 0.89 13.48
CA ILE A 84 10.13 2.19 14.17
C ILE A 84 8.67 2.62 14.16
N VAL A 85 8.02 2.55 12.99
CA VAL A 85 6.63 3.01 12.84
C VAL A 85 5.66 2.06 13.51
N SER A 86 5.88 0.75 13.42
CA SER A 86 5.08 -0.25 14.12
C SER A 86 5.10 0.02 15.63
N TYR A 87 6.30 0.21 16.19
CA TYR A 87 6.46 0.54 17.61
C TYR A 87 5.75 1.84 18.01
N ARG A 88 5.88 2.91 17.21
CA ARG A 88 5.21 4.19 17.50
C ARG A 88 3.70 4.09 17.35
N SER A 89 3.21 3.40 16.32
CA SER A 89 1.77 3.23 16.11
C SER A 89 1.11 2.39 17.20
N ASP A 90 1.81 1.39 17.76
CA ASP A 90 1.30 0.56 18.86
C ASP A 90 1.11 1.36 20.17
N ARG A 91 1.94 2.35 20.38
CA ARG A 91 1.87 3.23 21.58
C ARG A 91 0.92 4.41 21.44
N HIS A 92 0.51 4.73 20.22
CA HIS A 92 -0.37 5.86 19.98
C HIS A 92 -1.78 5.59 20.51
N ARG A 93 -2.33 6.53 21.30
CA ARG A 93 -3.69 6.51 21.86
C ARG A 93 -4.40 7.80 21.49
N GLY A 94 -4.87 7.89 20.23
CA GLY A 94 -5.64 9.04 19.75
C GLY A 94 -7.15 8.80 19.77
N ARG A 95 -7.94 9.89 19.64
CA ARG A 95 -9.42 9.85 19.54
C ARG A 95 -9.92 9.01 18.34
N TRP A 96 -9.12 8.85 17.31
CA TRP A 96 -9.44 8.13 16.05
C TRP A 96 -8.87 6.70 16.05
N GLY A 97 -8.44 6.20 17.21
CA GLY A 97 -7.80 4.90 17.33
C GLY A 97 -6.28 4.94 17.06
N ARG A 98 -5.65 3.76 17.11
CA ARG A 98 -4.19 3.64 17.03
C ARG A 98 -3.64 3.77 15.60
N ARG A 99 -4.37 3.25 14.60
CA ARG A 99 -3.89 3.03 13.23
C ARG A 99 -4.37 4.08 12.22
N ILE A 100 -5.60 4.56 12.37
CA ILE A 100 -6.24 5.46 11.40
C ILE A 100 -5.45 6.76 11.16
N PRO A 101 -4.93 7.48 12.18
CA PRO A 101 -4.17 8.70 11.96
C PRO A 101 -2.93 8.49 11.09
N TYR A 102 -2.25 7.35 11.26
CA TYR A 102 -1.06 7.02 10.46
C TYR A 102 -1.41 6.71 9.01
N LEU A 103 -2.50 5.96 8.75
CA LEU A 103 -2.99 5.72 7.38
C LEU A 103 -3.39 7.02 6.69
N TRP A 104 -4.05 7.92 7.41
CA TRP A 104 -4.39 9.25 6.88
C TRP A 104 -3.16 10.06 6.52
N MET A 105 -2.12 10.01 7.35
CA MET A 105 -0.87 10.72 7.12
C MET A 105 -0.09 10.15 5.93
N THR A 106 -0.18 8.83 5.63
CA THR A 106 0.52 8.24 4.48
C THR A 106 -0.10 8.59 3.14
N THR A 107 -1.41 8.84 3.09
CA THR A 107 -2.15 9.12 1.86
C THR A 107 -1.59 10.30 1.05
N PRO A 108 -1.33 11.49 1.62
CA PRO A 108 -0.76 12.61 0.88
C PRO A 108 0.64 12.31 0.34
N PHE A 109 1.48 11.56 1.09
CA PHE A 109 2.81 11.17 0.62
C PHE A 109 2.73 10.25 -0.60
N VAL A 110 1.86 9.24 -0.55
CA VAL A 110 1.65 8.31 -1.67
C VAL A 110 1.08 9.05 -2.88
N THR A 111 0.08 9.90 -2.69
CA THR A 111 -0.56 10.65 -3.78
C THR A 111 0.41 11.63 -4.43
N ALA A 112 1.11 12.43 -3.63
CA ALA A 112 2.08 13.40 -4.15
C ALA A 112 3.27 12.67 -4.81
N GLY A 113 3.73 11.56 -4.25
CA GLY A 113 4.76 10.72 -4.87
C GLY A 113 4.35 10.21 -6.25
N MET A 114 3.14 9.67 -6.41
CA MET A 114 2.64 9.21 -7.71
C MET A 114 2.51 10.34 -8.74
N ILE A 115 1.93 11.46 -8.35
CA ILE A 115 1.80 12.64 -9.21
C ILE A 115 3.18 13.16 -9.61
N GLY A 116 4.08 13.27 -8.64
CA GLY A 116 5.43 13.78 -8.86
C GLY A 116 6.28 12.89 -9.77
N ILE A 117 6.15 11.57 -9.66
CA ILE A 117 6.80 10.63 -10.59
C ILE A 117 6.32 10.90 -12.01
N GLY A 118 5.00 10.98 -12.24
CA GLY A 118 4.44 11.29 -13.56
C GLY A 118 4.86 12.67 -14.09
N ALA A 119 5.00 13.65 -13.21
CA ALA A 119 5.43 15.00 -13.54
C ALA A 119 6.96 15.18 -13.63
N SER A 120 7.76 14.16 -13.30
CA SER A 120 9.22 14.30 -13.21
C SER A 120 9.92 14.76 -14.48
N PRO A 121 9.48 14.44 -15.73
CA PRO A 121 10.08 15.00 -16.92
C PRO A 121 9.83 16.52 -17.05
N PHE A 122 8.61 16.97 -16.71
CA PHE A 122 8.24 18.38 -16.76
C PHE A 122 8.98 19.19 -15.70
N LEU A 123 8.95 18.72 -14.44
CA LEU A 123 9.63 19.38 -13.32
C LEU A 123 11.16 19.33 -13.49
N GLY A 124 11.70 18.27 -14.08
CA GLY A 124 13.12 18.16 -14.43
C GLY A 124 13.55 19.22 -15.43
N ARG A 125 12.72 19.53 -16.43
CA ARG A 125 12.99 20.64 -17.37
C ARG A 125 13.01 21.99 -16.66
N GLN A 126 12.04 22.27 -15.81
CA GLN A 126 11.99 23.49 -15.01
C GLN A 126 13.22 23.61 -14.08
N LEU A 127 13.61 22.51 -13.46
CA LEU A 127 14.80 22.48 -12.60
C LEU A 127 16.08 22.81 -13.41
N MET A 128 16.22 22.21 -14.59
CA MET A 128 17.35 22.50 -15.48
C MET A 128 17.38 23.98 -15.89
N GLU A 129 16.24 24.55 -16.26
CA GLU A 129 16.12 25.97 -16.64
C GLU A 129 16.45 26.92 -15.46
N ALA A 130 16.04 26.54 -14.24
CA ALA A 130 16.28 27.33 -13.04
C ALA A 130 17.75 27.29 -12.56
N VAL A 131 18.41 26.17 -12.70
CA VAL A 131 19.83 25.96 -12.27
C VAL A 131 20.82 26.44 -13.34
N GLY A 132 20.40 26.41 -14.60
CA GLY A 132 21.21 26.71 -15.78
C GLY A 132 21.63 25.45 -16.52
N PRO A 133 21.42 25.40 -17.85
CA PRO A 133 21.70 24.22 -18.67
C PRO A 133 23.20 23.87 -18.74
N GLU A 134 24.07 24.80 -18.37
CA GLU A 134 25.52 24.58 -18.24
C GLU A 134 25.91 23.82 -16.96
N HIS A 135 25.07 23.80 -15.92
CA HIS A 135 25.39 23.20 -14.63
C HIS A 135 24.76 21.81 -14.47
N ILE A 136 23.62 21.54 -15.08
CA ILE A 136 22.93 20.27 -14.96
C ILE A 136 22.28 19.85 -16.29
N SER A 137 22.48 18.60 -16.69
CA SER A 137 21.78 18.06 -17.86
C SER A 137 20.30 17.77 -17.55
N TYR A 138 19.44 17.82 -18.58
CA TYR A 138 18.03 17.49 -18.44
C TYR A 138 17.82 16.11 -17.81
N ARG A 139 18.61 15.09 -18.21
CA ARG A 139 18.49 13.73 -17.66
C ARG A 139 18.80 13.69 -16.15
N ALA A 140 19.86 14.38 -15.73
CA ALA A 140 20.23 14.44 -14.31
C ALA A 140 19.17 15.20 -13.49
N ALA A 141 18.64 16.30 -14.01
CA ALA A 141 17.57 17.06 -13.35
C ALA A 141 16.28 16.23 -13.23
N ALA A 142 15.84 15.57 -14.29
CA ALA A 142 14.66 14.74 -14.29
C ALA A 142 14.82 13.51 -13.37
N LEU A 143 15.99 12.87 -13.37
CA LEU A 143 16.32 11.78 -12.45
C LEU A 143 16.30 12.24 -10.98
N THR A 144 16.82 13.40 -10.69
CA THR A 144 16.81 13.95 -9.32
C THR A 144 15.39 14.16 -8.84
N VAL A 145 14.54 14.79 -9.64
CA VAL A 145 13.11 14.99 -9.32
C VAL A 145 12.40 13.63 -9.16
N PHE A 146 12.65 12.70 -10.08
CA PHE A 146 12.10 11.35 -9.99
C PHE A 146 12.49 10.67 -8.67
N CYS A 147 13.76 10.70 -8.29
CA CYS A 147 14.22 10.09 -7.04
C CYS A 147 13.53 10.68 -5.81
N ILE A 148 13.36 12.00 -5.75
CA ILE A 148 12.67 12.65 -4.62
C ILE A 148 11.25 12.09 -4.48
N PHE A 149 10.48 12.06 -5.56
CA PHE A 149 9.10 11.58 -5.53
C PHE A 149 8.99 10.05 -5.40
N TRP A 150 9.96 9.31 -5.95
CA TRP A 150 10.04 7.87 -5.75
C TRP A 150 10.25 7.50 -4.28
N PHE A 151 11.20 8.13 -3.61
CA PHE A 151 11.42 7.89 -2.18
C PHE A 151 10.24 8.36 -1.33
N MET A 152 9.56 9.43 -1.72
CA MET A 152 8.36 9.88 -1.03
C MET A 152 7.20 8.87 -1.18
N LEU A 153 7.02 8.30 -2.37
CA LEU A 153 6.07 7.23 -2.65
C LEU A 153 6.41 5.97 -1.85
N ASP A 154 7.67 5.53 -1.89
CA ASP A 154 8.15 4.33 -1.19
C ASP A 154 7.97 4.46 0.32
N PHE A 155 8.36 5.60 0.89
CA PHE A 155 8.16 5.91 2.30
C PHE A 155 6.67 5.79 2.70
N GLY A 156 5.78 6.47 1.99
CA GLY A 156 4.34 6.43 2.25
C GLY A 156 3.75 5.03 2.10
N THR A 157 4.16 4.28 1.07
CA THR A 157 3.70 2.91 0.80
C THR A 157 4.17 1.94 1.88
N THR A 158 5.43 2.02 2.27
CA THR A 158 6.02 1.19 3.35
C THR A 158 5.28 1.39 4.67
N LEU A 159 5.02 2.63 5.05
CA LEU A 159 4.25 2.96 6.26
C LEU A 159 2.83 2.42 6.18
N ALA A 160 2.14 2.66 5.07
CA ALA A 160 0.77 2.21 4.89
C ALA A 160 0.65 0.68 4.96
N ASN A 161 1.55 -0.06 4.31
CA ASN A 161 1.56 -1.52 4.33
C ASN A 161 1.77 -2.09 5.74
N GLY A 162 2.75 -1.58 6.48
CA GLY A 162 3.02 -2.02 7.86
C GLY A 162 1.81 -1.76 8.79
N ILE A 163 1.21 -0.58 8.69
CA ILE A 163 0.05 -0.19 9.51
C ILE A 163 -1.20 -0.97 9.10
N PHE A 164 -1.39 -1.24 7.81
CA PHE A 164 -2.55 -2.00 7.32
C PHE A 164 -2.53 -3.45 7.82
N VAL A 165 -1.39 -4.13 7.77
CA VAL A 165 -1.23 -5.49 8.33
C VAL A 165 -1.54 -5.49 9.82
N ALA A 166 -1.06 -4.49 10.56
CA ALA A 166 -1.34 -4.36 11.97
C ALA A 166 -2.83 -4.07 12.25
N LEU A 167 -3.50 -3.24 11.42
CA LEU A 167 -4.95 -2.99 11.49
C LEU A 167 -5.75 -4.29 11.28
N VAL A 168 -5.39 -5.09 10.28
CA VAL A 168 -6.04 -6.39 10.03
C VAL A 168 -5.96 -7.29 11.26
N ASN A 169 -4.79 -7.38 11.90
CA ASN A 169 -4.63 -8.16 13.13
C ASN A 169 -5.45 -7.61 14.32
N ASP A 170 -5.71 -6.30 14.33
CA ASP A 170 -6.51 -5.66 15.38
C ASP A 170 -8.03 -5.84 15.19
N VAL A 171 -8.52 -5.99 13.94
CA VAL A 171 -9.97 -6.03 13.65
C VAL A 171 -10.50 -7.39 13.24
N VAL A 172 -9.67 -8.28 12.72
CA VAL A 172 -10.08 -9.63 12.28
C VAL A 172 -10.00 -10.62 13.45
N PRO A 173 -11.07 -11.39 13.76
CA PRO A 173 -11.02 -12.41 14.78
C PRO A 173 -9.92 -13.46 14.50
N ARG A 174 -9.18 -13.87 15.51
CA ARG A 174 -8.03 -14.79 15.39
C ARG A 174 -8.34 -16.07 14.60
N ASN A 175 -9.55 -16.60 14.76
CA ASN A 175 -10.00 -17.81 14.06
C ASN A 175 -10.11 -17.64 12.55
N PHE A 176 -10.19 -16.41 12.05
CA PHE A 176 -10.34 -16.08 10.63
C PHE A 176 -9.07 -15.49 10.00
N LEU A 177 -8.05 -15.14 10.80
CA LEU A 177 -6.82 -14.51 10.29
C LEU A 177 -6.15 -15.32 9.18
N GLY A 178 -6.00 -16.62 9.37
CA GLY A 178 -5.40 -17.48 8.33
C GLY A 178 -6.19 -17.49 7.02
N ARG A 179 -7.52 -17.58 7.11
CA ARG A 179 -8.40 -17.50 5.92
C ARG A 179 -8.35 -16.13 5.27
N PHE A 180 -8.31 -15.08 6.08
CA PHE A 180 -8.21 -13.71 5.57
C PHE A 180 -6.89 -13.50 4.81
N PHE A 181 -5.75 -13.86 5.39
CA PHE A 181 -4.46 -13.71 4.71
C PHE A 181 -4.32 -14.59 3.47
N GLY A 182 -4.96 -15.77 3.45
CA GLY A 182 -5.06 -16.59 2.24
C GLY A 182 -5.85 -15.91 1.12
N LEU A 183 -7.02 -15.34 1.43
CA LEU A 183 -7.83 -14.57 0.48
C LEU A 183 -7.11 -13.29 0.05
N PHE A 184 -6.49 -12.56 0.98
CA PHE A 184 -5.68 -11.39 0.73
C PHE A 184 -4.59 -11.68 -0.32
N ARG A 185 -3.85 -12.77 -0.15
CA ARG A 185 -2.83 -13.19 -1.14
C ARG A 185 -3.44 -13.54 -2.49
N GLY A 186 -4.58 -14.24 -2.50
CA GLY A 186 -5.31 -14.58 -3.72
C GLY A 186 -5.76 -13.34 -4.49
N VAL A 187 -6.36 -12.37 -3.81
CA VAL A 187 -6.84 -11.11 -4.39
C VAL A 187 -5.67 -10.29 -4.97
N SER A 188 -4.56 -10.20 -4.24
CA SER A 188 -3.34 -9.53 -4.73
C SER A 188 -2.77 -10.18 -5.99
N LEU A 189 -2.80 -11.51 -6.10
CA LEU A 189 -2.39 -12.23 -7.31
C LEU A 189 -3.34 -11.97 -8.49
N ILE A 190 -4.65 -12.01 -8.25
CA ILE A 190 -5.67 -11.68 -9.27
C ILE A 190 -5.47 -10.25 -9.77
N ALA A 191 -5.26 -9.28 -8.87
CA ALA A 191 -4.94 -7.90 -9.25
C ALA A 191 -3.72 -7.85 -10.19
N GLY A 192 -2.71 -8.68 -9.93
CA GLY A 192 -1.53 -8.79 -10.79
C GLY A 192 -1.81 -9.36 -12.17
N ILE A 193 -2.60 -10.42 -12.24
CA ILE A 193 -2.99 -11.03 -13.52
C ILE A 193 -3.80 -10.03 -14.35
N LEU A 194 -4.80 -9.40 -13.74
CA LEU A 194 -5.62 -8.39 -14.40
C LEU A 194 -4.79 -7.21 -14.90
N PHE A 195 -3.91 -6.68 -14.05
CA PHE A 195 -3.03 -5.57 -14.43
C PHE A 195 -2.16 -5.93 -15.64
N ASN A 196 -1.51 -7.09 -15.61
CA ASN A 196 -0.66 -7.53 -16.72
C ASN A 196 -1.47 -7.78 -17.99
N TYR A 197 -2.65 -8.40 -17.89
CA TYR A 197 -3.52 -8.64 -19.03
C TYR A 197 -3.98 -7.35 -19.72
N PHE A 198 -4.40 -6.34 -18.94
CA PHE A 198 -4.87 -5.07 -19.52
C PHE A 198 -3.76 -4.15 -19.99
N LEU A 199 -2.54 -4.26 -19.44
CA LEU A 199 -1.43 -3.37 -19.80
C LEU A 199 -0.50 -3.97 -20.88
N PHE A 200 -0.34 -5.28 -20.92
CA PHE A 200 0.63 -5.96 -21.79
C PHE A 200 0.00 -7.05 -22.68
N GLY A 201 -1.27 -7.41 -22.50
CA GLY A 201 -2.04 -8.34 -23.35
C GLY A 201 -2.76 -7.60 -24.42
#